data_4316882397738c6f01a951f86cc8633a
#
_entry.id   4316882397738c6f01a951f86cc8633a
#
_cell.length_a   1.000
_cell.length_b   1.000
_cell.length_c   1.000
_cell.angle_alpha   90.00
_cell.angle_beta   90.00
_cell.angle_gamma   90.00
#
_symmetry.space_group_name_H-M   'P 1'
#
loop_
_entity.id
_entity.type
_entity.pdbx_description
1 polymer ?
#
loop_
_entity_poly.entity_id
_entity_poly.type
_entity_poly.pdbx_seq_one_letter_code
_entity_poly.pdbx_strand_id
1 'polypeptide(L)'
;WWAYKFEVNDAIPYNAAIMHNVGITTAINSDDGDMSRRLNQEAAKAMKYGDINEEDAWKMVTLNPAKLLHIDNRVGSIKEGKDADVVLWNGHPLSVYSKAERTMIEGATYFNHVKDKQMRLKIKKERQELMTMMLQEKNRGMKTQPIKVTDKQQLHCDSMD
;
A
#
# COMPACT_ATOMS: atom_id res chain seq x y z
N TRP A 1 13.40 11.89 5.06
CA TRP A 1 14.33 10.91 4.52
C TRP A 1 15.69 11.54 4.15
N TRP A 2 15.73 12.79 3.71
CA TRP A 2 16.96 13.43 3.22
C TRP A 2 18.09 13.55 4.25
N ALA A 3 17.75 13.67 5.54
CA ALA A 3 18.73 13.70 6.62
C ALA A 3 19.09 12.31 7.15
N TYR A 4 18.60 11.25 6.52
CA TYR A 4 18.60 9.92 7.07
C TYR A 4 19.60 8.99 6.37
N LYS A 5 19.72 9.10 5.05
CA LYS A 5 20.66 8.34 4.24
C LYS A 5 21.45 9.28 3.33
N PHE A 6 22.72 9.03 3.21
CA PHE A 6 23.59 9.80 2.34
C PHE A 6 23.15 9.74 0.87
N GLU A 7 22.69 8.58 0.42
CA GLU A 7 22.26 8.33 -0.96
C GLU A 7 21.04 9.13 -1.37
N VAL A 8 20.25 9.62 -0.43
CA VAL A 8 19.06 10.44 -0.70
C VAL A 8 19.23 11.92 -0.36
N ASN A 9 20.48 12.34 -0.11
CA ASN A 9 20.77 13.72 0.24
C ASN A 9 20.38 14.72 -0.87
N ASP A 10 20.51 14.29 -2.13
CA ASP A 10 20.14 15.06 -3.32
C ASP A 10 18.75 14.69 -3.88
N ALA A 11 17.95 13.95 -3.12
CA ALA A 11 16.59 13.58 -3.56
C ALA A 11 15.69 14.82 -3.67
N ILE A 12 14.97 14.90 -4.78
CA ILE A 12 14.04 15.99 -5.09
C ILE A 12 12.64 15.47 -5.38
N PRO A 13 11.58 16.19 -5.01
CA PRO A 13 10.21 15.69 -5.15
C PRO A 13 9.72 15.56 -6.60
N TYR A 14 10.39 16.13 -7.56
CA TYR A 14 10.06 16.11 -8.99
C TYR A 14 10.98 15.24 -9.82
N ASN A 15 11.79 14.38 -9.21
CA ASN A 15 12.73 13.50 -9.91
C ASN A 15 12.03 12.58 -10.94
N ALA A 16 10.87 12.01 -10.57
CA ALA A 16 10.09 11.17 -11.49
C ALA A 16 9.65 11.94 -12.75
N ALA A 17 9.32 13.22 -12.59
CA ALA A 17 8.94 14.08 -13.70
C ALA A 17 10.12 14.38 -14.63
N ILE A 18 11.31 14.61 -14.11
CA ILE A 18 12.52 14.82 -14.90
C ILE A 18 12.80 13.58 -15.76
N MET A 19 12.78 12.39 -15.15
CA MET A 19 13.00 11.14 -15.87
C MET A 19 11.95 10.91 -16.97
N HIS A 20 10.67 11.15 -16.64
CA HIS A 20 9.58 11.04 -17.60
C HIS A 20 9.76 11.98 -18.79
N ASN A 21 10.07 13.26 -18.53
CA ASN A 21 10.20 14.30 -19.56
C ASN A 21 11.39 14.06 -20.54
N VAL A 22 12.41 13.32 -20.12
CA VAL A 22 13.51 12.89 -21.01
C VAL A 22 13.23 11.54 -21.69
N GLY A 23 12.02 11.00 -21.55
CA GLY A 23 11.57 9.79 -22.24
C GLY A 23 11.91 8.48 -21.55
N ILE A 24 12.34 8.51 -20.28
CA ILE A 24 12.61 7.29 -19.50
C ILE A 24 11.28 6.71 -18.99
N THR A 25 11.06 5.42 -19.18
CA THR A 25 9.95 4.71 -18.55
C THR A 25 10.17 4.69 -17.05
N THR A 26 9.40 5.53 -16.33
CA THR A 26 9.56 5.75 -14.90
C THR A 26 8.48 5.01 -14.14
N ALA A 27 8.86 4.25 -13.13
CA ALA A 27 7.95 3.63 -12.17
C ALA A 27 8.28 4.09 -10.75
N ILE A 28 7.25 4.24 -9.93
CA ILE A 28 7.39 4.60 -8.52
C ILE A 28 7.24 3.34 -7.70
N ASN A 29 8.22 3.09 -6.85
CA ASN A 29 8.24 1.98 -5.89
C ASN A 29 8.20 2.53 -4.45
N SER A 30 7.71 1.73 -3.52
CA SER A 30 7.83 1.95 -2.10
C SER A 30 8.77 0.90 -1.51
N ASP A 31 9.80 1.33 -0.81
CA ASP A 31 10.71 0.48 -0.05
C ASP A 31 10.23 0.28 1.39
N ASP A 32 9.03 0.75 1.71
CA ASP A 32 8.42 0.73 3.03
C ASP A 32 7.05 0.06 2.98
N GLY A 33 6.79 -0.88 3.90
CA GLY A 33 5.55 -1.64 3.98
C GLY A 33 4.31 -0.77 4.25
N ASP A 34 4.45 0.38 4.89
CA ASP A 34 3.36 1.31 5.13
C ASP A 34 3.08 2.21 3.92
N MET A 35 4.13 2.62 3.22
CA MET A 35 4.00 3.45 2.02
C MET A 35 3.47 2.65 0.82
N SER A 36 3.74 1.35 0.74
CA SER A 36 3.24 0.49 -0.34
C SER A 36 1.72 0.54 -0.49
N ARG A 37 1.00 0.80 0.60
CA ARG A 37 -0.46 0.97 0.62
C ARG A 37 -0.95 2.29 0.02
N ARG A 38 -0.04 3.21 -0.31
CA ARG A 38 -0.33 4.58 -0.74
C ARG A 38 0.39 4.97 -2.03
N LEU A 39 0.74 3.99 -2.87
CA LEU A 39 1.44 4.25 -4.13
C LEU A 39 0.67 5.19 -5.06
N ASN A 40 -0.65 5.19 -5.02
CA ASN A 40 -1.49 6.16 -5.71
C ASN A 40 -1.17 7.61 -5.29
N GLN A 41 -0.89 7.85 -4.00
CA GLN A 41 -0.52 9.16 -3.49
C GLN A 41 0.93 9.54 -3.87
N GLU A 42 1.82 8.55 -3.95
CA GLU A 42 3.17 8.76 -4.45
C GLU A 42 3.17 9.16 -5.93
N ALA A 43 2.33 8.53 -6.76
CA ALA A 43 2.12 8.94 -8.14
C ALA A 43 1.58 10.38 -8.25
N ALA A 44 0.67 10.77 -7.38
CA ALA A 44 0.12 12.13 -7.34
C ALA A 44 1.18 13.21 -7.07
N LYS A 45 2.30 12.86 -6.43
CA LYS A 45 3.43 13.81 -6.24
C LYS A 45 4.08 14.22 -7.55
N ALA A 46 4.13 13.33 -8.55
CA ALA A 46 4.65 13.66 -9.88
C ALA A 46 3.82 14.75 -10.56
N MET A 47 2.48 14.72 -10.37
CA MET A 47 1.61 15.80 -10.82
C MET A 47 1.86 17.10 -10.05
N LYS A 48 1.86 17.01 -8.72
CA LYS A 48 1.93 18.20 -7.86
C LYS A 48 3.24 18.96 -7.99
N TYR A 49 4.35 18.27 -8.10
CA TYR A 49 5.69 18.86 -8.05
C TYR A 49 6.39 18.91 -9.40
N GLY A 50 5.97 18.09 -10.36
CA GLY A 50 6.62 17.94 -11.66
C GLY A 50 5.72 18.25 -12.84
N ASP A 51 4.48 18.68 -12.60
CA ASP A 51 3.50 19.06 -13.63
C ASP A 51 3.22 17.95 -14.66
N ILE A 52 3.36 16.70 -14.22
CA ILE A 52 3.00 15.53 -15.05
C ILE A 52 1.47 15.43 -15.12
N ASN A 53 0.96 15.11 -16.31
CA ASN A 53 -0.47 14.88 -16.46
C ASN A 53 -0.94 13.65 -15.68
N GLU A 54 -2.24 13.58 -15.41
CA GLU A 54 -2.86 12.55 -14.60
C GLU A 54 -2.63 11.13 -15.11
N GLU A 55 -2.80 10.94 -16.42
CA GLU A 55 -2.66 9.64 -17.05
C GLU A 55 -1.24 9.09 -16.91
N ASP A 56 -0.23 9.90 -17.16
CA ASP A 56 1.16 9.49 -17.07
C ASP A 56 1.59 9.30 -15.62
N ALA A 57 1.11 10.14 -14.69
CA ALA A 57 1.33 9.90 -13.26
C ALA A 57 0.73 8.56 -12.81
N TRP A 58 -0.49 8.23 -13.27
CA TRP A 58 -1.11 6.95 -12.95
C TRP A 58 -0.37 5.76 -13.55
N LYS A 59 0.17 5.88 -14.77
CA LYS A 59 1.01 4.86 -15.40
C LYS A 59 2.26 4.54 -14.58
N MET A 60 2.81 5.50 -13.84
CA MET A 60 4.01 5.27 -13.02
C MET A 60 3.83 4.22 -11.92
N VAL A 61 2.60 3.93 -11.53
CA VAL A 61 2.28 2.92 -10.50
C VAL A 61 1.43 1.76 -11.05
N THR A 62 1.17 1.73 -12.34
CA THR A 62 0.36 0.68 -12.99
C THR A 62 1.06 0.09 -14.21
N LEU A 63 0.98 0.75 -15.37
CA LEU A 63 1.48 0.23 -16.63
C LEU A 63 3.01 0.25 -16.73
N ASN A 64 3.65 1.29 -16.22
CA ASN A 64 5.09 1.41 -16.33
C ASN A 64 5.85 0.32 -15.54
N PRO A 65 5.51 0.01 -14.28
CA PRO A 65 6.11 -1.14 -13.61
C PRO A 65 5.85 -2.46 -14.35
N ALA A 66 4.68 -2.65 -14.94
CA ALA A 66 4.39 -3.84 -15.74
C ALA A 66 5.29 -3.93 -16.99
N LYS A 67 5.55 -2.80 -17.66
CA LYS A 67 6.48 -2.73 -18.80
C LYS A 67 7.91 -3.04 -18.38
N LEU A 68 8.38 -2.47 -17.28
CA LEU A 68 9.73 -2.69 -16.76
C LEU A 68 9.96 -4.15 -16.35
N LEU A 69 8.91 -4.83 -15.91
CA LEU A 69 8.93 -6.26 -15.59
C LEU A 69 8.62 -7.18 -16.79
N HIS A 70 8.35 -6.61 -17.97
CA HIS A 70 7.97 -7.35 -19.19
C HIS A 70 6.71 -8.22 -19.04
N ILE A 71 5.72 -7.77 -18.24
CA ILE A 71 4.45 -8.43 -18.02
C ILE A 71 3.24 -7.57 -18.43
N ASP A 72 3.47 -6.51 -19.14
CA ASP A 72 2.44 -5.55 -19.56
C ASP A 72 1.46 -6.12 -20.59
N ASN A 73 1.75 -7.28 -21.17
CA ASN A 73 0.81 -8.05 -21.96
C ASN A 73 -0.31 -8.67 -21.09
N ARG A 74 -0.07 -8.91 -19.79
CA ARG A 74 -1.02 -9.53 -18.86
C ARG A 74 -1.67 -8.55 -17.90
N VAL A 75 -0.91 -7.57 -17.38
CA VAL A 75 -1.33 -6.68 -16.30
C VAL A 75 -1.02 -5.22 -16.59
N GLY A 76 -1.25 -4.32 -15.63
CA GLY A 76 -0.87 -2.91 -15.66
C GLY A 76 -1.85 -1.99 -16.38
N SER A 77 -2.87 -2.53 -17.06
CA SER A 77 -3.93 -1.73 -17.69
C SER A 77 -5.21 -2.54 -17.87
N ILE A 78 -6.34 -1.87 -17.88
CA ILE A 78 -7.64 -2.51 -18.13
C ILE A 78 -7.81 -2.65 -19.65
N LYS A 79 -7.73 -3.89 -20.13
CA LYS A 79 -7.89 -4.25 -21.55
C LYS A 79 -8.37 -5.68 -21.67
N GLU A 80 -9.18 -5.97 -22.68
CA GLU A 80 -9.60 -7.35 -23.00
C GLU A 80 -8.39 -8.27 -23.18
N GLY A 81 -8.46 -9.44 -22.60
CA GLY A 81 -7.38 -10.44 -22.61
C GLY A 81 -6.31 -10.27 -21.52
N LYS A 82 -6.41 -9.26 -20.68
CA LYS A 82 -5.55 -9.11 -19.50
C LYS A 82 -6.19 -9.65 -18.24
N ASP A 83 -5.35 -9.94 -17.26
CA ASP A 83 -5.79 -10.37 -15.95
C ASP A 83 -6.69 -9.30 -15.31
N ALA A 84 -7.77 -9.74 -14.67
CA ALA A 84 -8.74 -8.82 -14.10
C ALA A 84 -8.30 -8.32 -12.71
N ASP A 85 -7.16 -7.62 -12.67
CA ASP A 85 -6.60 -6.95 -11.50
C ASP A 85 -7.13 -5.52 -11.45
N VAL A 86 -8.19 -5.30 -10.69
CA VAL A 86 -8.94 -4.04 -10.71
C VAL A 86 -9.21 -3.55 -9.29
N VAL A 87 -9.05 -2.25 -9.08
CA VAL A 87 -9.43 -1.56 -7.85
C VAL A 87 -10.55 -0.59 -8.12
N LEU A 88 -11.65 -0.72 -7.38
CA LEU A 88 -12.74 0.24 -7.36
C LEU A 88 -12.50 1.26 -6.24
N TRP A 89 -12.53 2.53 -6.58
CA TRP A 89 -12.34 3.65 -5.67
C TRP A 89 -13.64 4.42 -5.46
N ASN A 90 -13.80 5.04 -4.28
CA ASN A 90 -14.94 5.91 -3.99
C ASN A 90 -14.80 7.33 -4.55
N GLY A 91 -13.70 7.63 -5.21
CA GLY A 91 -13.38 8.93 -5.81
C GLY A 91 -12.15 8.80 -6.69
N HIS A 92 -11.55 9.94 -7.03
CA HIS A 92 -10.38 9.99 -7.89
C HIS A 92 -9.19 9.24 -7.27
N PRO A 93 -8.58 8.23 -7.91
CA PRO A 93 -7.56 7.38 -7.28
C PRO A 93 -6.30 8.13 -6.82
N LEU A 94 -5.93 9.23 -7.48
CA LEU A 94 -4.78 10.06 -7.08
C LEU A 94 -5.10 11.05 -5.95
N SER A 95 -6.35 11.11 -5.49
CA SER A 95 -6.74 11.96 -4.37
C SER A 95 -6.41 11.30 -3.02
N VAL A 96 -5.88 12.09 -2.09
CA VAL A 96 -5.62 11.66 -0.69
C VAL A 96 -6.91 11.30 0.08
N TYR A 97 -8.07 11.77 -0.40
CA TYR A 97 -9.37 11.48 0.19
C TYR A 97 -9.99 10.18 -0.31
N SER A 98 -9.51 9.66 -1.42
CA SER A 98 -10.04 8.44 -2.03
C SER A 98 -9.62 7.19 -1.29
N LYS A 99 -10.55 6.24 -1.21
CA LYS A 99 -10.36 4.94 -0.58
C LYS A 99 -10.73 3.84 -1.54
N ALA A 100 -9.96 2.76 -1.55
CA ALA A 100 -10.33 1.55 -2.25
C ALA A 100 -11.59 0.94 -1.59
N GLU A 101 -12.63 0.73 -2.37
CA GLU A 101 -13.86 0.07 -1.92
C GLU A 101 -13.82 -1.44 -2.18
N ARG A 102 -13.20 -1.80 -3.29
CA ARG A 102 -13.04 -3.22 -3.67
C ARG A 102 -11.73 -3.40 -4.42
N THR A 103 -11.03 -4.48 -4.12
CA THR A 103 -9.85 -4.95 -4.87
C THR A 103 -10.14 -6.34 -5.40
N MET A 104 -9.93 -6.50 -6.68
CA MET A 104 -10.05 -7.78 -7.38
C MET A 104 -8.69 -8.16 -7.96
N ILE A 105 -8.35 -9.44 -7.87
CA ILE A 105 -7.14 -10.03 -8.45
C ILE A 105 -7.62 -11.25 -9.26
N GLU A 106 -7.27 -11.30 -10.52
CA GLU A 106 -7.74 -12.35 -11.45
C GLU A 106 -9.27 -12.53 -11.41
N GLY A 107 -10.01 -11.41 -11.23
CA GLY A 107 -11.47 -11.40 -11.13
C GLY A 107 -12.03 -11.81 -9.76
N ALA A 108 -11.23 -12.35 -8.86
CA ALA A 108 -11.66 -12.71 -7.51
C ALA A 108 -11.58 -11.49 -6.55
N THR A 109 -12.61 -11.28 -5.74
CA THR A 109 -12.61 -10.18 -4.76
C THR A 109 -11.78 -10.53 -3.54
N TYR A 110 -10.64 -9.88 -3.37
CA TYR A 110 -9.74 -10.02 -2.22
C TYR A 110 -10.04 -9.03 -1.10
N PHE A 111 -10.45 -7.82 -1.44
CA PHE A 111 -10.84 -6.81 -0.47
C PHE A 111 -12.22 -6.25 -0.81
N ASN A 112 -13.04 -6.04 0.23
CA ASN A 112 -14.32 -5.36 0.15
C ASN A 112 -14.53 -4.55 1.42
N HIS A 113 -14.61 -3.24 1.29
CA HIS A 113 -14.70 -2.31 2.42
C HIS A 113 -15.89 -2.58 3.36
N VAL A 114 -17.04 -2.97 2.82
CA VAL A 114 -18.23 -3.29 3.63
C VAL A 114 -18.00 -4.55 4.46
N LYS A 115 -17.47 -5.61 3.83
CA LYS A 115 -17.13 -6.86 4.53
C LYS A 115 -16.03 -6.64 5.57
N ASP A 116 -15.02 -5.83 5.26
CA ASP A 116 -13.94 -5.50 6.20
C ASP A 116 -14.50 -4.79 7.45
N LYS A 117 -15.38 -3.81 7.28
CA LYS A 117 -16.05 -3.15 8.41
C LYS A 117 -16.82 -4.13 9.30
N GLN A 118 -17.60 -5.03 8.70
CA GLN A 118 -18.35 -6.04 9.42
C GLN A 118 -17.41 -6.98 10.19
N MET A 119 -16.34 -7.43 9.54
CA MET A 119 -15.35 -8.31 10.14
C MET A 119 -14.64 -7.63 11.31
N ARG A 120 -14.24 -6.37 11.18
CA ARG A 120 -13.62 -5.60 12.27
C ARG A 120 -14.54 -5.47 13.49
N LEU A 121 -15.82 -5.25 13.27
CA LEU A 121 -16.80 -5.23 14.38
C LEU A 121 -16.90 -6.58 15.06
N LYS A 122 -16.94 -7.68 14.29
CA LYS A 122 -16.96 -9.04 14.83
C LYS A 122 -15.69 -9.33 15.64
N ILE A 123 -14.53 -9.03 15.09
CA ILE A 123 -13.23 -9.22 15.77
C ILE A 123 -13.16 -8.41 17.06
N LYS A 124 -13.64 -7.16 17.04
CA LYS A 124 -13.68 -6.31 18.24
C LYS A 124 -14.54 -6.93 19.34
N LYS A 125 -15.72 -7.44 18.98
CA LYS A 125 -16.62 -8.10 19.91
C LYS A 125 -15.99 -9.37 20.49
N GLU A 126 -15.50 -10.25 19.66
CA GLU A 126 -14.85 -11.50 20.05
C GLU A 126 -13.62 -11.25 20.94
N ARG A 127 -12.79 -10.27 20.59
CA ARG A 127 -11.66 -9.86 21.44
C ARG A 127 -12.13 -9.42 22.83
N GLN A 128 -13.22 -8.66 22.92
CA GLN A 128 -13.77 -8.20 24.20
C GLN A 128 -14.29 -9.36 25.03
N GLU A 129 -14.98 -10.32 24.41
CA GLU A 129 -15.44 -11.54 25.07
C GLU A 129 -14.28 -12.37 25.63
N LEU A 130 -13.25 -12.61 24.80
CA LEU A 130 -12.04 -13.34 25.22
C LEU A 130 -11.28 -12.63 26.35
N MET A 131 -11.15 -11.30 26.28
CA MET A 131 -10.55 -10.52 27.38
C MET A 131 -11.35 -10.64 28.67
N THR A 132 -12.68 -10.62 28.60
CA THR A 132 -13.55 -10.80 29.78
C THR A 132 -13.38 -12.19 30.39
N MET A 133 -13.36 -13.24 29.56
CA MET A 133 -13.11 -14.61 30.02
C MET A 133 -11.73 -14.74 30.67
N MET A 134 -10.69 -14.19 30.04
CA MET A 134 -9.34 -14.19 30.58
C MET A 134 -9.27 -13.50 31.96
N LEU A 135 -9.92 -12.36 32.12
CA LEU A 135 -9.96 -11.63 33.40
C LEU A 135 -10.72 -12.43 34.48
N GLN A 136 -11.83 -13.09 34.12
CA GLN A 136 -12.57 -13.94 35.04
C GLN A 136 -11.70 -15.10 35.55
N GLU A 137 -11.01 -15.80 34.65
CA GLU A 137 -10.12 -16.91 35.01
C GLU A 137 -8.92 -16.44 35.85
N LYS A 138 -8.34 -15.29 35.53
CA LYS A 138 -7.29 -14.67 36.34
C LYS A 138 -7.78 -14.39 37.78
N ASN A 139 -8.98 -13.85 37.91
CA ASN A 139 -9.58 -13.57 39.22
C ASN A 139 -9.91 -14.83 40.03
N ARG A 140 -10.09 -15.98 39.36
CA ARG A 140 -10.25 -17.30 39.98
C ARG A 140 -8.91 -17.95 40.40
N GLY A 141 -7.80 -17.25 40.20
CA GLY A 141 -6.47 -17.74 40.57
C GLY A 141 -5.78 -18.62 39.49
N MET A 142 -6.36 -18.72 38.31
CA MET A 142 -5.72 -19.42 37.18
C MET A 142 -4.45 -18.69 36.75
N LYS A 143 -3.38 -19.44 36.49
CA LYS A 143 -2.15 -18.86 35.93
C LYS A 143 -2.39 -18.41 34.50
N THR A 144 -2.34 -17.11 34.28
CA THR A 144 -2.35 -16.53 32.92
C THR A 144 -0.91 -16.30 32.45
N GLN A 145 -0.60 -16.67 31.22
CA GLN A 145 0.66 -16.27 30.61
C GLN A 145 0.57 -14.81 30.17
N PRO A 146 1.49 -13.94 30.59
CA PRO A 146 1.54 -12.59 30.03
C PRO A 146 1.84 -12.68 28.53
N ILE A 147 1.22 -11.79 27.77
CA ILE A 147 1.51 -11.66 26.34
C ILE A 147 3.00 -11.33 26.23
N LYS A 148 3.78 -12.23 25.66
CA LYS A 148 5.14 -11.91 25.24
C LYS A 148 4.99 -11.05 23.98
N VAL A 149 5.15 -9.76 24.14
CA VAL A 149 5.38 -8.87 23.00
C VAL A 149 6.77 -9.24 22.49
N THR A 150 6.82 -10.08 21.47
CA THR A 150 8.03 -10.17 20.65
C THR A 150 8.03 -8.91 19.81
N ASP A 151 8.90 -7.97 20.16
CA ASP A 151 9.30 -6.95 19.21
C ASP A 151 9.88 -7.70 18.00
N LYS A 152 9.04 -7.85 16.97
CA LYS A 152 9.59 -8.20 15.67
C LYS A 152 10.38 -6.96 15.27
N GLN A 153 11.71 -7.04 15.39
CA GLN A 153 12.57 -6.10 14.67
C GLN A 153 12.09 -6.10 13.23
N GLN A 154 11.45 -5.02 12.83
CA GLN A 154 11.27 -4.77 11.41
C GLN A 154 12.69 -4.56 10.88
N LEU A 155 13.12 -5.48 10.02
CA LEU A 155 14.37 -5.31 9.28
C LEU A 155 14.17 -4.08 8.38
N HIS A 156 14.64 -2.95 8.83
CA HIS A 156 14.83 -1.78 8.00
C HIS A 156 16.18 -1.93 7.31
N CYS A 157 16.31 -1.43 6.08
CA CYS A 157 17.58 -1.41 5.34
C CYS A 157 18.73 -0.77 6.14
N ASP A 158 18.41 -0.01 7.18
CA ASP A 158 19.34 0.73 8.02
C ASP A 158 19.76 -0.04 9.29
N SER A 159 19.28 -1.25 9.50
CA SER A 159 19.61 -2.09 10.65
C SER A 159 20.68 -3.15 10.35
N MET A 160 21.36 -3.02 9.23
CA MET A 160 22.52 -3.85 8.89
C MET A 160 23.81 -3.13 9.28
N ASP A 161 24.09 -3.11 10.58
CA ASP A 161 25.43 -2.89 11.12
C ASP A 161 26.19 -4.22 11.22
#